data_aca858fdd7439b2c851ab8ed4c6166bc
#
_entry.id   aca858fdd7439b2c851ab8ed4c6166bc
#
_cell.length_a   1.000
_cell.length_b   1.000
_cell.length_c   1.000
_cell.angle_alpha   90.00
_cell.angle_beta   90.00
_cell.angle_gamma   90.00
#
_symmetry.space_group_name_H-M   'P 1'
#
loop_
_entity.id
_entity.type
_entity.pdbx_description
1 polymer ?
#
loop_
_entity_poly.entity_id
_entity_poly.type
_entity_poly.pdbx_seq_one_letter_code
_entity_poly.pdbx_strand_id
1 'polypeptide(L)'
;VRHPAIDVIVECTGHPIAAVDHCLEAFAHRKHVVNVTVEADAFCGPLLARKAAEAGVVYSLAFGDQPALICDLVDWARTCGFPVVAAGRGHKWLPHFSSLRPTRSGATTG
;
A
#
# COMPACT_ATOMS: atom_id res chain seq x y z
N VAL A 1 3.02 8.67 -18.57
CA VAL A 1 3.52 9.55 -17.51
C VAL A 1 3.96 10.90 -18.04
N ARG A 2 4.66 10.97 -19.17
CA ARG A 2 5.30 12.22 -19.68
C ARG A 2 4.37 13.22 -20.38
N HIS A 3 3.12 12.87 -20.63
CA HIS A 3 2.21 13.75 -21.40
C HIS A 3 1.94 15.06 -20.64
N PRO A 4 2.14 16.25 -21.22
CA PRO A 4 2.08 17.53 -20.51
C PRO A 4 0.69 17.90 -20.00
N ALA A 5 -0.37 17.41 -20.60
CA ALA A 5 -1.75 17.70 -20.18
C ALA A 5 -2.29 16.78 -19.07
N ILE A 6 -1.44 15.93 -18.49
CA ILE A 6 -1.83 15.02 -17.41
C ILE A 6 -1.16 15.49 -16.12
N ASP A 7 -1.92 15.76 -15.09
CA ASP A 7 -1.44 16.19 -13.78
C ASP A 7 -1.42 15.06 -12.75
N VAL A 8 -2.30 14.07 -12.91
CA VAL A 8 -2.47 12.95 -11.98
C VAL A 8 -2.31 11.62 -12.70
N ILE A 9 -1.51 10.74 -12.13
CA ILE A 9 -1.33 9.36 -12.58
C ILE A 9 -2.03 8.43 -11.60
N VAL A 10 -2.85 7.52 -12.10
CA VAL A 10 -3.38 6.39 -11.33
C VAL A 10 -2.54 5.16 -11.68
N GLU A 11 -1.76 4.69 -10.71
CA GLU A 11 -0.92 3.51 -10.87
C GLU A 11 -1.69 2.26 -10.44
N CYS A 12 -1.99 1.36 -11.36
CA CYS A 12 -2.80 0.16 -11.11
C CYS A 12 -2.30 -1.07 -11.90
N THR A 13 -1.01 -1.16 -12.13
CA THR A 13 -0.42 -2.28 -12.91
C THR A 13 -0.40 -3.60 -12.14
N GLY A 14 -0.44 -3.57 -10.82
CA GLY A 14 -0.29 -4.75 -9.97
C GLY A 14 1.14 -5.33 -9.96
N HIS A 15 2.11 -4.63 -10.55
CA HIS A 15 3.51 -5.08 -10.60
C HIS A 15 4.38 -4.12 -9.79
N PRO A 16 4.91 -4.54 -8.63
CA PRO A 16 5.55 -3.62 -7.67
C PRO A 16 6.73 -2.85 -8.25
N ILE A 17 7.59 -3.48 -9.05
CA ILE A 17 8.76 -2.82 -9.62
C ILE A 17 8.34 -1.76 -10.65
N ALA A 18 7.44 -2.13 -11.58
CA ALA A 18 6.94 -1.18 -12.57
C ALA A 18 6.20 0.00 -11.91
N ALA A 19 5.45 -0.26 -10.84
CA ALA A 19 4.76 0.78 -10.09
C ALA A 19 5.72 1.78 -9.46
N VAL A 20 6.83 1.30 -8.88
CA VAL A 20 7.89 2.18 -8.34
C VAL A 20 8.48 3.05 -9.44
N ASP A 21 8.83 2.47 -10.59
CA ASP A 21 9.39 3.21 -11.73
C ASP A 21 8.40 4.27 -12.25
N HIS A 22 7.11 3.91 -12.36
CA HIS A 22 6.06 4.85 -12.75
C HIS A 22 5.90 6.01 -11.77
N CYS A 23 5.95 5.72 -10.46
CA CYS A 23 5.87 6.75 -9.42
C CYS A 23 7.07 7.72 -9.52
N LEU A 24 8.28 7.19 -9.58
CA LEU A 24 9.49 8.02 -9.65
C LEU A 24 9.51 8.88 -10.93
N GLU A 25 9.09 8.33 -12.06
CA GLU A 25 8.95 9.07 -13.31
C GLU A 25 7.87 10.15 -13.22
N ALA A 26 6.74 9.86 -12.55
CA ALA A 26 5.69 10.86 -12.32
C ALA A 26 6.19 12.02 -11.46
N PHE A 27 6.92 11.74 -10.38
CA PHE A 27 7.48 12.76 -9.50
C PHE A 27 8.52 13.63 -10.24
N ALA A 28 9.37 13.02 -11.09
CA ALA A 28 10.31 13.74 -11.92
C ALA A 28 9.64 14.74 -12.88
N HIS A 29 8.41 14.41 -13.32
CA HIS A 29 7.58 15.28 -14.15
C HIS A 29 6.56 16.11 -13.35
N ARG A 30 6.71 16.19 -12.04
CA ARG A 30 5.86 16.96 -11.12
C ARG A 30 4.37 16.59 -11.20
N LYS A 31 4.09 15.28 -11.32
CA LYS A 31 2.74 14.75 -11.39
C LYS A 31 2.37 14.07 -10.08
N HIS A 32 1.12 14.24 -9.67
CA HIS A 32 0.55 13.54 -8.53
C HIS A 32 0.34 12.06 -8.86
N VAL A 33 0.44 11.20 -7.84
CA VAL A 33 0.19 9.76 -8.01
C VAL A 33 -0.83 9.27 -7.00
N VAL A 34 -1.83 8.56 -7.52
CA VAL A 34 -2.74 7.71 -6.75
C VAL A 34 -2.35 6.26 -7.00
N ASN A 35 -1.81 5.59 -6.01
CA ASN A 35 -1.28 4.24 -6.14
C ASN A 35 -2.32 3.19 -5.71
N VAL A 36 -2.68 2.30 -6.62
CA VAL A 36 -3.53 1.12 -6.39
C VAL A 36 -2.68 -0.13 -6.16
N THR A 37 -1.45 -0.14 -6.67
CA THR A 37 -0.50 -1.27 -6.51
C THR A 37 0.11 -1.24 -5.11
N VAL A 38 -0.63 -1.76 -4.13
CA VAL A 38 -0.26 -1.73 -2.70
C VAL A 38 1.06 -2.43 -2.40
N GLU A 39 1.46 -3.39 -3.23
CA GLU A 39 2.72 -4.10 -3.12
C GLU A 39 3.92 -3.15 -3.29
N ALA A 40 3.81 -2.13 -4.14
CA ALA A 40 4.85 -1.11 -4.30
C ALA A 40 4.97 -0.24 -3.04
N ASP A 41 3.84 0.10 -2.42
CA ASP A 41 3.83 0.85 -1.17
C ASP A 41 4.40 0.03 -0.01
N ALA A 42 4.03 -1.24 0.10
CA ALA A 42 4.60 -2.16 1.08
C ALA A 42 6.10 -2.33 0.91
N PHE A 43 6.59 -2.31 -0.34
CA PHE A 43 8.00 -2.47 -0.68
C PHE A 43 8.83 -1.21 -0.38
N CYS A 44 8.37 -0.03 -0.78
CA CYS A 44 9.14 1.21 -0.63
C CYS A 44 8.30 2.48 -0.40
N GLY A 45 7.10 2.36 0.14
CA GLY A 45 6.18 3.49 0.38
C GLY A 45 6.82 4.70 1.07
N PRO A 46 7.57 4.54 2.17
CA PRO A 46 8.25 5.66 2.83
C PRO A 46 9.23 6.42 1.92
N LEU A 47 9.91 5.71 1.02
CA LEU A 47 10.79 6.32 0.02
C LEU A 47 9.99 7.12 -1.01
N LEU A 48 8.90 6.53 -1.52
CA LEU A 48 8.02 7.19 -2.49
C LEU A 48 7.38 8.44 -1.91
N ALA A 49 6.89 8.37 -0.68
CA ALA A 49 6.32 9.52 0.03
C ALA A 49 7.34 10.66 0.19
N ARG A 50 8.58 10.34 0.57
CA ARG A 50 9.66 11.32 0.66
C ARG A 50 9.98 11.95 -0.70
N LYS A 51 10.10 11.13 -1.75
CA LYS A 51 10.38 11.62 -3.11
C LYS A 51 9.26 12.50 -3.66
N ALA A 52 8.01 12.17 -3.39
CA ALA A 52 6.86 13.00 -3.74
C ALA A 52 6.91 14.36 -3.01
N ALA A 53 7.22 14.37 -1.71
CA ALA A 53 7.37 15.59 -0.94
C ALA A 53 8.51 16.46 -1.46
N GLU A 54 9.68 15.88 -1.79
CA GLU A 54 10.80 16.57 -2.41
C GLU A 54 10.41 17.21 -3.76
N ALA A 55 9.58 16.55 -4.55
CA ALA A 55 9.06 17.04 -5.82
C ALA A 55 7.88 18.03 -5.68
N GLY A 56 7.34 18.21 -4.48
CA GLY A 56 6.18 19.07 -4.21
C GLY A 56 4.88 18.51 -4.81
N VAL A 57 4.73 17.19 -4.87
CA VAL A 57 3.55 16.51 -5.41
C VAL A 57 2.93 15.58 -4.36
N VAL A 58 1.70 15.17 -4.60
CA VAL A 58 0.98 14.23 -3.74
C VAL A 58 1.26 12.80 -4.18
N TYR A 59 1.60 11.95 -3.22
CA TYR A 59 1.56 10.50 -3.33
C TYR A 59 0.56 9.97 -2.32
N SER A 60 -0.42 9.22 -2.77
CA SER A 60 -1.46 8.65 -1.93
C SER A 60 -1.80 7.23 -2.38
N LEU A 61 -2.14 6.36 -1.45
CA LEU A 61 -2.86 5.14 -1.78
C LEU A 61 -4.27 5.49 -2.26
N ALA A 62 -4.82 4.66 -3.15
CA ALA A 62 -6.19 4.80 -3.60
C ALA A 62 -7.15 4.58 -2.42
N PHE A 63 -8.07 5.53 -2.21
CA PHE A 63 -9.11 5.36 -1.21
C PHE A 63 -10.02 4.18 -1.61
N GLY A 64 -10.33 3.34 -0.62
CA GLY A 64 -11.11 2.11 -0.84
C GLY A 64 -10.23 0.87 -0.98
N ASP A 65 -8.93 1.02 -1.10
CA ASP A 65 -8.00 -0.10 -1.02
C ASP A 65 -7.79 -0.55 0.45
N GLN A 66 -7.34 -1.77 0.61
CA GLN A 66 -7.43 -2.49 1.88
C GLN A 66 -6.64 -1.85 3.02
N PRO A 67 -5.40 -1.36 2.82
CA PRO A 67 -4.67 -0.73 3.92
C PRO A 67 -5.36 0.53 4.43
N ALA A 68 -5.84 1.39 3.54
CA ALA A 68 -6.54 2.62 3.90
C ALA A 68 -7.83 2.34 4.67
N LEU A 69 -8.67 1.43 4.15
CA LEU A 69 -9.93 1.05 4.81
C LEU A 69 -9.72 0.41 6.19
N ILE A 70 -8.67 -0.39 6.37
CA ILE A 70 -8.35 -0.99 7.67
C ILE A 70 -7.95 0.10 8.66
N CYS A 71 -7.11 1.04 8.25
CA CYS A 71 -6.70 2.18 9.08
C CYS A 71 -7.92 3.00 9.52
N ASP A 72 -8.78 3.37 8.57
CA ASP A 72 -10.00 4.14 8.86
C ASP A 72 -10.92 3.42 9.85
N LEU A 73 -11.14 2.11 9.68
CA LEU A 73 -11.96 1.31 10.59
C LEU A 73 -11.36 1.20 11.99
N VAL A 74 -10.05 1.06 12.09
CA VAL A 74 -9.33 1.01 13.37
C VAL A 74 -9.46 2.35 14.09
N ASP A 75 -9.24 3.44 13.40
CA ASP A 75 -9.33 4.79 13.97
C ASP A 75 -10.76 5.12 14.37
N TRP A 76 -11.74 4.75 13.55
CA TRP A 76 -13.16 4.91 13.90
C TRP A 76 -13.54 4.11 15.15
N ALA A 77 -13.17 2.83 15.23
CA ALA A 77 -13.44 2.00 16.40
C ALA A 77 -12.83 2.58 17.68
N ARG A 78 -11.56 3.01 17.61
CA ARG A 78 -10.87 3.65 18.75
C ARG A 78 -11.54 4.95 19.17
N THR A 79 -11.95 5.78 18.22
CA THR A 79 -12.66 7.02 18.48
C THR A 79 -14.00 6.77 19.18
N CYS A 80 -14.68 5.67 18.86
CA CYS A 80 -15.89 5.24 19.53
C CYS A 80 -15.63 4.57 20.92
N GLY A 81 -14.39 4.46 21.35
CA GLY A 81 -14.01 3.88 22.64
C GLY A 81 -13.89 2.36 22.66
N PHE A 82 -13.88 1.71 21.48
CA PHE A 82 -13.68 0.26 21.40
C PHE A 82 -12.19 -0.11 21.35
N PRO A 83 -11.72 -1.04 22.20
CA PRO A 83 -10.36 -1.55 22.09
C PRO A 83 -10.24 -2.44 20.85
N VAL A 84 -9.30 -2.09 19.97
CA VAL A 84 -8.99 -2.91 18.78
C VAL A 84 -7.91 -3.92 19.14
N VAL A 85 -8.25 -5.19 19.19
CA VAL A 85 -7.34 -6.29 19.54
C VAL A 85 -6.70 -6.95 18.33
N ALA A 86 -7.32 -6.83 17.16
CA ALA A 86 -6.79 -7.33 15.89
C ALA A 86 -7.43 -6.56 14.74
N ALA A 87 -6.67 -6.34 13.69
CA ALA A 87 -7.15 -5.77 12.43
C ALA A 87 -6.51 -6.51 11.26
N GLY A 88 -7.27 -6.74 10.19
CA GLY A 88 -6.78 -7.44 9.02
C GLY A 88 -7.87 -7.60 7.98
N ARG A 89 -7.50 -8.16 6.84
CA ARG A 89 -8.45 -8.47 5.76
C ARG A 89 -8.45 -9.95 5.41
N GLY A 90 -9.60 -10.45 4.96
CA GLY A 90 -9.67 -11.73 4.28
C GLY A 90 -9.13 -11.64 2.85
N HIS A 91 -8.56 -12.73 2.37
CA HIS A 91 -8.13 -12.87 0.98
C HIS A 91 -8.85 -14.05 0.32
N LYS A 92 -8.85 -14.09 -1.02
CA LYS A 92 -9.37 -15.26 -1.74
C LYS A 92 -8.63 -16.51 -1.28
N TRP A 93 -9.41 -17.55 -0.95
CA TRP A 93 -8.83 -18.84 -0.61
C TRP A 93 -8.18 -19.46 -1.87
N LEU A 94 -6.89 -19.76 -1.79
CA LEU A 94 -6.14 -20.45 -2.84
C LEU A 94 -5.68 -21.81 -2.28
N PRO A 95 -6.10 -22.94 -2.84
CA PRO A 95 -5.84 -24.25 -2.27
C PRO A 95 -4.39 -24.56 -1.97
N HIS A 96 -3.48 -24.13 -2.82
CA HIS A 96 -2.04 -24.37 -2.65
C HIS A 96 -1.37 -23.42 -1.65
N PHE A 97 -2.00 -22.32 -1.27
CA PHE A 97 -1.51 -21.46 -0.18
C PHE A 97 -2.13 -21.80 1.17
N SER A 98 -3.35 -22.34 1.18
CA SER A 98 -4.00 -22.75 2.42
C SER A 98 -3.39 -23.98 3.05
N SER A 99 -2.58 -24.76 2.31
CA SER A 99 -1.78 -25.87 2.83
C SER A 99 -0.51 -25.44 3.52
N LEU A 100 -0.07 -24.20 3.37
CA LEU A 100 1.09 -23.64 4.09
C LEU A 100 0.69 -23.34 5.53
N ARG A 101 0.72 -24.35 6.39
CA ARG A 101 0.64 -24.13 7.83
C ARG A 101 1.89 -23.34 8.26
N PRO A 102 1.73 -22.27 9.09
CA PRO A 102 2.90 -21.70 9.73
C PRO A 102 3.58 -22.83 10.52
N THR A 103 4.80 -23.18 10.15
CA THR A 103 5.63 -24.03 10.97
C THR A 103 5.81 -23.32 12.30
N ARG A 104 5.25 -23.86 13.37
CA ARG A 104 5.60 -23.45 14.72
C ARG A 104 7.10 -23.64 14.82
N SER A 105 7.86 -22.56 14.82
CA SER A 105 9.24 -22.58 15.25
C SER A 105 9.24 -23.12 16.68
N GLY A 106 9.97 -24.21 16.88
CA GLY A 106 9.91 -24.99 18.10
C GLY A 106 10.11 -24.16 19.34
N ALA A 107 9.23 -24.37 20.30
CA ALA A 107 9.52 -24.05 21.67
C ALA A 107 10.71 -24.91 22.08
N THR A 108 11.88 -24.31 22.17
CA THR A 108 13.00 -24.85 22.92
C THR A 108 12.62 -24.83 24.38
N THR A 109 12.20 -25.97 24.89
CA THR A 109 12.21 -26.23 26.32
C THR A 109 13.67 -26.38 26.75
N GLY A 110 14.14 -25.47 27.55
CA GLY A 110 15.30 -25.59 28.38
C GLY A 110 14.87 -25.29 29.80
#